data_db8704dadb5e140c289ec8136fb67d28
#
_entry.id   db8704dadb5e140c289ec8136fb67d28
#
_cell.length_a   1.000
_cell.length_b   1.000
_cell.length_c   1.000
_cell.angle_alpha   90.00
_cell.angle_beta   90.00
_cell.angle_gamma   90.00
#
_symmetry.space_group_name_H-M   'P 1'
#
loop_
_entity.id
_entity.type
_entity.pdbx_description
1 polymer ?
#
loop_
_entity_poly.entity_id
_entity_poly.type
_entity_poly.pdbx_seq_one_letter_code
_entity_poly.pdbx_strand_id
1 'polypeptide(L)'
;MTTYECSICGWIYDEAKGCPEEGIPLGTRWEDVPEDWHCPVCGAGKADFNMVAIESKPVSAGSPILASPQATSEPLTILGTGLAGYTFAREFRKIDHTTPLRLITRDGGGYYTKPSISNALANHRTPAQLQTRTAEQMAVELRADIRVRSEVIGIDPGTRQICLADGALLAFERLVIAWGADPIRIRLEGDAAGAVYSVNDLDDFSRFHDGLENAKSVVVIGAGLIGCEF
;
A
#
# COMPACT_ATOMS: atom_id res chain seq x y z
N MET A 1 -10.40 16.87 20.88
CA MET A 1 -10.91 16.14 19.72
C MET A 1 -9.93 15.03 19.46
N THR A 2 -10.44 13.86 19.21
CA THR A 2 -9.67 12.60 19.17
C THR A 2 -9.52 12.16 17.73
N THR A 3 -8.55 11.33 17.46
CA THR A 3 -8.36 10.71 16.14
C THR A 3 -8.43 9.20 16.25
N TYR A 4 -8.94 8.57 15.21
CA TYR A 4 -9.11 7.13 15.14
C TYR A 4 -8.46 6.60 13.86
N GLU A 5 -7.64 5.58 13.98
CA GLU A 5 -6.95 4.96 12.85
C GLU A 5 -7.63 3.65 12.48
N CYS A 6 -7.94 3.49 11.20
CA CYS A 6 -8.40 2.23 10.66
C CYS A 6 -7.30 1.17 10.76
N SER A 7 -7.53 0.09 11.50
CA SER A 7 -6.57 -1.01 11.70
C SER A 7 -6.25 -1.76 10.40
N ILE A 8 -7.11 -1.64 9.38
CA ILE A 8 -6.95 -2.34 8.10
C ILE A 8 -6.07 -1.53 7.14
N CYS A 9 -6.30 -0.22 6.99
CA CYS A 9 -5.61 0.58 5.98
C CYS A 9 -4.81 1.77 6.53
N GLY A 10 -4.89 2.06 7.83
CA GLY A 10 -4.21 3.20 8.45
C GLY A 10 -4.81 4.57 8.11
N TRP A 11 -6.02 4.62 7.50
CA TRP A 11 -6.72 5.88 7.31
C TRP A 11 -7.17 6.45 8.66
N ILE A 12 -7.03 7.78 8.80
CA ILE A 12 -7.29 8.44 10.07
C ILE A 12 -8.59 9.24 9.96
N TYR A 13 -9.55 8.92 10.82
CA TYR A 13 -10.69 9.77 11.13
C TYR A 13 -10.25 10.81 12.16
N ASP A 14 -10.38 12.09 11.83
CA ASP A 14 -10.10 13.22 12.70
C ASP A 14 -11.42 13.90 13.06
N GLU A 15 -11.83 13.82 14.31
CA GLU A 15 -13.10 14.44 14.76
C GLU A 15 -13.21 15.92 14.41
N ALA A 16 -12.08 16.64 14.34
CA ALA A 16 -12.09 18.05 13.95
C ALA A 16 -12.43 18.25 12.47
N LYS A 17 -12.08 17.32 11.62
CA LYS A 17 -12.28 17.38 10.18
C LYS A 17 -13.54 16.66 9.72
N GLY A 18 -14.02 15.66 10.48
CA GLY A 18 -15.09 14.78 10.03
C GLY A 18 -14.74 14.03 8.75
N CYS A 19 -15.74 13.68 7.98
CA CYS A 19 -15.62 13.15 6.62
C CYS A 19 -16.83 13.64 5.78
N PRO A 20 -16.85 14.91 5.35
CA PRO A 20 -18.00 15.51 4.67
C PRO A 20 -18.38 14.80 3.37
N GLU A 21 -17.41 14.20 2.69
CA GLU A 21 -17.61 13.42 1.46
C GLU A 21 -18.47 12.18 1.70
N GLU A 22 -18.44 11.64 2.92
CA GLU A 22 -19.23 10.49 3.38
C GLU A 22 -20.41 10.91 4.27
N GLY A 23 -20.77 12.19 4.24
CA GLY A 23 -21.91 12.73 4.99
C GLY A 23 -21.65 12.96 6.48
N ILE A 24 -20.42 12.90 6.95
CA ILE A 24 -20.05 13.17 8.35
C ILE A 24 -19.51 14.59 8.48
N PRO A 25 -20.26 15.52 9.12
CA PRO A 25 -19.84 16.94 9.25
C PRO A 25 -18.54 17.10 10.05
N LEU A 26 -17.89 18.27 9.87
CA LEU A 26 -16.76 18.68 10.71
C LEU A 26 -17.18 18.75 12.19
N GLY A 27 -16.33 18.30 13.07
CA GLY A 27 -16.55 18.30 14.52
C GLY A 27 -17.41 17.15 15.03
N THR A 28 -17.77 16.18 14.18
CA THR A 28 -18.51 14.99 14.61
C THR A 28 -17.61 14.10 15.47
N ARG A 29 -18.05 13.77 16.67
CA ARG A 29 -17.34 12.84 17.55
C ARG A 29 -17.44 11.43 17.01
N TRP A 30 -16.45 10.58 17.32
CA TRP A 30 -16.45 9.20 16.90
C TRP A 30 -17.69 8.41 17.36
N GLU A 31 -18.15 8.69 18.57
CA GLU A 31 -19.37 8.08 19.13
C GLU A 31 -20.63 8.41 18.32
N ASP A 32 -20.66 9.61 17.67
CA ASP A 32 -21.79 10.10 16.89
C ASP A 32 -21.71 9.69 15.40
N VAL A 33 -20.60 9.07 14.96
CA VAL A 33 -20.48 8.49 13.61
C VAL A 33 -21.43 7.29 13.52
N PRO A 34 -22.26 7.15 12.48
CA PRO A 34 -23.19 6.04 12.32
C PRO A 34 -22.53 4.67 12.41
N GLU A 35 -23.20 3.68 13.00
CA GLU A 35 -22.65 2.33 13.17
C GLU A 35 -22.47 1.60 11.84
N ASP A 36 -23.24 1.95 10.83
CA ASP A 36 -23.15 1.44 9.46
C ASP A 36 -22.17 2.22 8.58
N TRP A 37 -21.47 3.21 9.15
CA TRP A 37 -20.43 3.92 8.42
C TRP A 37 -19.20 3.04 8.20
N HIS A 38 -18.59 3.20 7.03
CA HIS A 38 -17.42 2.43 6.62
C HIS A 38 -16.26 3.34 6.25
N CYS A 39 -15.05 2.83 6.42
CA CYS A 39 -13.84 3.53 6.02
C CYS A 39 -13.89 3.91 4.52
N PRO A 40 -13.75 5.18 4.14
CA PRO A 40 -13.84 5.61 2.74
C PRO A 40 -12.71 5.06 1.86
N VAL A 41 -11.67 4.50 2.47
CA VAL A 41 -10.50 3.98 1.75
C VAL A 41 -10.59 2.48 1.53
N CYS A 42 -11.02 1.70 2.53
CA CYS A 42 -10.98 0.23 2.43
C CYS A 42 -12.32 -0.46 2.73
N GLY A 43 -13.36 0.28 3.09
CA GLY A 43 -14.65 -0.29 3.42
C GLY A 43 -14.74 -1.00 4.79
N ALA A 44 -13.69 -0.92 5.62
CA ALA A 44 -13.72 -1.48 6.98
C ALA A 44 -14.78 -0.79 7.85
N GLY A 45 -15.45 -1.54 8.70
CA GLY A 45 -16.47 -1.00 9.59
C GLY A 45 -15.89 -0.20 10.74
N LYS A 46 -16.76 0.52 11.45
CA LYS A 46 -16.39 1.35 12.61
C LYS A 46 -15.65 0.54 13.71
N ALA A 47 -15.96 -0.75 13.86
CA ALA A 47 -15.31 -1.64 14.83
C ALA A 47 -13.80 -1.88 14.54
N ASP A 48 -13.35 -1.63 13.32
CA ASP A 48 -11.96 -1.81 12.91
C ASP A 48 -11.10 -0.57 13.16
N PHE A 49 -11.60 0.43 13.88
CA PHE A 49 -10.88 1.64 14.20
C PHE A 49 -10.38 1.64 15.65
N ASN A 50 -9.16 2.11 15.84
CA ASN A 50 -8.55 2.29 17.15
C ASN A 50 -8.29 3.76 17.44
N MET A 51 -8.53 4.17 18.69
CA MET A 51 -8.20 5.53 19.13
C MET A 51 -6.68 5.76 19.09
N VAL A 52 -6.24 6.82 18.42
CA VAL A 52 -4.84 7.21 18.32
C VAL A 52 -4.65 8.60 18.93
N ALA A 53 -3.81 8.70 19.94
CA ALA A 53 -3.41 10.00 20.46
C ALA A 53 -2.39 10.63 19.50
N ILE A 54 -2.79 11.70 18.79
CA ILE A 54 -1.81 12.50 18.04
C ILE A 54 -1.10 13.41 19.03
N GLU A 55 0.09 12.99 19.47
CA GLU A 55 1.05 13.96 20.00
C GLU A 55 1.56 14.81 18.83
N SER A 56 1.07 16.04 18.74
CA SER A 56 1.62 17.05 17.84
C SER A 56 3.01 17.46 18.34
N LYS A 57 4.03 16.70 17.97
CA LYS A 57 5.42 17.18 18.08
C LYS A 57 5.68 18.12 16.90
N PRO A 58 6.10 19.37 17.16
CA PRO A 58 6.54 20.25 16.10
C PRO A 58 7.77 19.61 15.44
N VAL A 59 7.73 19.49 14.12
CA VAL A 59 8.88 19.11 13.30
C VAL A 59 9.87 20.26 13.39
N SER A 60 10.86 20.13 14.26
CA SER A 60 12.02 21.03 14.26
C SER A 60 12.84 20.71 13.01
N ALA A 61 12.91 21.68 12.11
CA ALA A 61 13.80 21.66 10.97
C ALA A 61 15.27 21.59 11.46
N GLY A 62 16.00 20.64 10.89
CA GLY A 62 17.45 20.78 10.71
C GLY A 62 18.35 20.20 11.80
N SER A 63 18.79 18.98 11.56
CA SER A 63 20.20 18.63 11.82
C SER A 63 20.64 17.58 10.79
N PRO A 64 21.84 17.70 10.22
CA PRO A 64 22.33 16.73 9.24
C PRO A 64 22.43 15.37 9.92
N ILE A 65 21.99 14.34 9.20
CA ILE A 65 22.15 12.95 9.61
C ILE A 65 23.64 12.67 9.64
N LEU A 66 24.23 12.78 10.83
CA LEU A 66 25.53 12.20 11.10
C LEU A 66 25.37 10.69 10.94
N ALA A 67 26.12 10.14 9.98
CA ALA A 67 26.23 8.71 9.79
C ALA A 67 26.56 8.07 11.15
N SER A 68 25.58 7.36 11.70
CA SER A 68 25.82 6.53 12.89
C SER A 68 26.76 5.40 12.51
N PRO A 69 27.68 4.98 13.44
CA PRO A 69 28.64 3.95 13.16
C PRO A 69 27.93 2.67 12.69
N GLN A 70 28.47 2.08 11.63
CA GLN A 70 28.01 0.89 10.94
C GLN A 70 27.52 -0.17 11.91
N ALA A 71 26.22 -0.35 11.98
CA ALA A 71 25.65 -1.58 12.50
C ALA A 71 26.05 -2.68 11.50
N THR A 72 26.88 -3.62 11.94
CA THR A 72 27.41 -4.74 11.16
C THR A 72 26.37 -5.85 10.95
N SER A 73 25.11 -5.59 11.14
CA SER A 73 24.02 -6.55 10.93
C SER A 73 23.33 -6.30 9.59
N GLU A 74 23.18 -7.38 8.82
CA GLU A 74 22.37 -7.37 7.60
C GLU A 74 20.92 -6.98 7.94
N PRO A 75 20.20 -6.30 7.02
CA PRO A 75 18.85 -5.81 7.32
C PRO A 75 17.82 -6.94 7.46
N LEU A 76 16.79 -6.68 8.26
CA LEU A 76 15.52 -7.37 8.08
C LEU A 76 14.95 -6.94 6.73
N THR A 77 14.76 -7.89 5.82
CA THR A 77 14.29 -7.62 4.46
C THR A 77 12.85 -8.09 4.29
N ILE A 78 12.00 -7.25 3.72
CA ILE A 78 10.60 -7.54 3.39
C ILE A 78 10.44 -7.52 1.88
N LEU A 79 9.92 -8.59 1.30
CA LEU A 79 9.57 -8.64 -0.12
C LEU A 79 8.11 -8.25 -0.30
N GLY A 80 7.90 -7.13 -0.95
CA GLY A 80 6.58 -6.55 -1.22
C GLY A 80 6.24 -5.35 -0.34
N THR A 81 5.66 -4.33 -0.99
CA THR A 81 5.20 -3.07 -0.39
C THR A 81 3.68 -2.94 -0.41
N GLY A 82 2.98 -4.05 -0.58
CA GLY A 82 1.53 -4.11 -0.42
C GLY A 82 1.10 -3.96 1.03
N LEU A 83 -0.20 -4.08 1.28
CA LEU A 83 -0.78 -3.93 2.62
C LEU A 83 -0.05 -4.77 3.67
N ALA A 84 0.22 -6.06 3.39
CA ALA A 84 0.90 -6.95 4.33
C ALA A 84 2.33 -6.49 4.64
N GLY A 85 3.11 -6.10 3.62
CA GLY A 85 4.50 -5.66 3.79
C GLY A 85 4.61 -4.37 4.60
N TYR A 86 3.82 -3.37 4.26
CA TYR A 86 3.83 -2.10 4.99
C TYR A 86 3.22 -2.22 6.40
N THR A 87 2.17 -3.02 6.58
CA THR A 87 1.62 -3.27 7.93
C THR A 87 2.65 -3.95 8.80
N PHE A 88 3.31 -5.02 8.30
CA PHE A 88 4.39 -5.67 9.04
C PHE A 88 5.50 -4.67 9.41
N ALA A 89 5.95 -3.84 8.46
CA ALA A 89 7.00 -2.86 8.70
C ALA A 89 6.61 -1.82 9.78
N ARG A 90 5.37 -1.34 9.77
CA ARG A 90 4.83 -0.44 10.79
C ARG A 90 4.79 -1.08 12.17
N GLU A 91 4.23 -2.29 12.27
CA GLU A 91 4.18 -3.03 13.54
C GLU A 91 5.57 -3.36 14.06
N PHE A 92 6.48 -3.76 13.17
CA PHE A 92 7.88 -3.98 13.54
C PHE A 92 8.52 -2.70 14.11
N ARG A 93 8.30 -1.54 13.50
CA ARG A 93 8.84 -0.26 13.99
C ARG A 93 8.27 0.20 15.33
N LYS A 94 7.09 -0.26 15.74
CA LYS A 94 6.56 -0.01 17.10
C LYS A 94 7.39 -0.74 18.19
N ILE A 95 8.02 -1.85 17.82
CA ILE A 95 8.78 -2.72 18.74
C ILE A 95 10.29 -2.44 18.61
N ASP A 96 10.80 -2.28 17.41
CA ASP A 96 12.23 -2.11 17.10
C ASP A 96 12.45 -0.88 16.22
N HIS A 97 13.12 0.12 16.78
CA HIS A 97 13.41 1.38 16.10
C HIS A 97 14.80 1.42 15.44
N THR A 98 15.64 0.41 15.66
CA THR A 98 17.08 0.45 15.38
C THR A 98 17.54 -0.53 14.32
N THR A 99 16.94 -1.71 14.24
CA THR A 99 17.32 -2.73 13.23
C THR A 99 17.18 -2.17 11.82
N PRO A 100 18.20 -2.27 10.97
CA PRO A 100 18.09 -1.87 9.57
C PRO A 100 16.94 -2.61 8.89
N LEU A 101 16.09 -1.87 8.19
CA LEU A 101 14.92 -2.41 7.50
C LEU A 101 15.04 -2.11 6.01
N ARG A 102 14.81 -3.13 5.18
CA ARG A 102 14.76 -3.01 3.72
C ARG A 102 13.46 -3.59 3.21
N LEU A 103 12.81 -2.87 2.31
CA LEU A 103 11.68 -3.38 1.52
C LEU A 103 12.10 -3.44 0.05
N ILE A 104 11.65 -4.48 -0.66
CA ILE A 104 11.93 -4.65 -2.08
C ILE A 104 10.61 -4.91 -2.80
N THR A 105 10.36 -4.18 -3.87
CA THR A 105 9.13 -4.32 -4.66
C THR A 105 9.40 -4.15 -6.15
N ARG A 106 8.65 -4.87 -6.97
CA ARG A 106 8.69 -4.77 -8.44
C ARG A 106 7.95 -3.55 -8.99
N ASP A 107 7.01 -2.99 -8.21
CA ASP A 107 6.21 -1.82 -8.56
C ASP A 107 6.83 -0.50 -8.06
N GLY A 108 6.06 0.59 -8.10
CA GLY A 108 6.48 1.91 -7.64
C GLY A 108 6.51 2.08 -6.12
N GLY A 109 6.15 1.07 -5.34
CA GLY A 109 6.23 1.11 -3.87
C GLY A 109 5.24 2.06 -3.19
N GLY A 110 4.25 2.58 -3.91
CA GLY A 110 3.24 3.44 -3.34
C GLY A 110 2.35 2.71 -2.33
N TYR A 111 1.94 3.41 -1.28
CA TYR A 111 1.00 2.87 -0.31
C TYR A 111 -0.44 3.12 -0.76
N TYR A 112 -1.18 2.08 -0.97
CA TYR A 112 -2.61 2.06 -1.33
C TYR A 112 -3.24 0.75 -0.86
N THR A 113 -4.58 0.68 -0.88
CA THR A 113 -5.30 -0.56 -0.56
C THR A 113 -5.85 -1.18 -1.84
N LYS A 114 -5.66 -2.49 -2.04
CA LYS A 114 -6.19 -3.19 -3.23
C LYS A 114 -7.71 -3.06 -3.40
N PRO A 115 -8.55 -3.15 -2.35
CA PRO A 115 -9.98 -2.93 -2.50
C PRO A 115 -10.37 -1.56 -3.05
N SER A 116 -9.53 -0.53 -2.89
CA SER A 116 -9.83 0.79 -3.46
C SER A 116 -9.70 0.85 -4.98
N ILE A 117 -9.03 -0.13 -5.60
CA ILE A 117 -8.87 -0.18 -7.05
C ILE A 117 -10.20 -0.51 -7.73
N SER A 118 -10.91 -1.54 -7.31
CA SER A 118 -12.19 -1.95 -7.92
C SER A 118 -13.28 -0.89 -7.76
N ASN A 119 -13.25 -0.13 -6.67
CA ASN A 119 -14.19 0.94 -6.40
C ASN A 119 -13.79 2.31 -6.98
N ALA A 120 -12.62 2.40 -7.63
CA ALA A 120 -12.06 3.68 -8.08
C ALA A 120 -12.92 4.36 -9.14
N LEU A 121 -13.42 3.61 -10.12
CA LEU A 121 -14.25 4.14 -11.20
C LEU A 121 -15.59 4.65 -10.68
N ALA A 122 -16.25 3.91 -9.79
CA ALA A 122 -17.52 4.34 -9.18
C ALA A 122 -17.36 5.62 -8.36
N ASN A 123 -16.20 5.80 -7.74
CA ASN A 123 -15.87 6.98 -6.93
C ASN A 123 -15.12 8.07 -7.71
N HIS A 124 -15.03 7.96 -9.03
CA HIS A 124 -14.33 8.92 -9.91
C HIS A 124 -12.88 9.21 -9.48
N ARG A 125 -12.18 8.21 -8.93
CA ARG A 125 -10.80 8.35 -8.47
C ARG A 125 -9.80 7.96 -9.56
N THR A 126 -8.81 8.81 -9.74
CA THR A 126 -7.66 8.52 -10.61
C THR A 126 -6.64 7.62 -9.91
N PRO A 127 -5.75 6.94 -10.66
CA PRO A 127 -4.66 6.17 -10.06
C PRO A 127 -3.82 6.94 -9.05
N ALA A 128 -3.52 8.21 -9.36
CA ALA A 128 -2.76 9.08 -8.46
C ALA A 128 -3.49 9.37 -7.13
N GLN A 129 -4.82 9.45 -7.14
CA GLN A 129 -5.63 9.67 -5.96
C GLN A 129 -5.80 8.42 -5.08
N LEU A 130 -5.57 7.23 -5.63
CA LEU A 130 -5.57 5.99 -4.85
C LEU A 130 -4.29 5.82 -4.01
N GLN A 131 -3.17 6.36 -4.48
CA GLN A 131 -1.91 6.33 -3.78
C GLN A 131 -1.92 7.34 -2.63
N THR A 132 -2.03 6.87 -1.39
CA THR A 132 -2.10 7.75 -0.21
C THR A 132 -0.74 8.23 0.25
N ARG A 133 0.34 7.48 -0.02
CA ARG A 133 1.73 7.84 0.26
C ARG A 133 2.67 7.31 -0.82
N THR A 134 3.72 8.06 -1.10
CA THR A 134 4.78 7.59 -2.01
C THR A 134 5.76 6.65 -1.29
N ALA A 135 6.60 5.93 -2.05
CA ALA A 135 7.64 5.09 -1.48
C ALA A 135 8.63 5.89 -0.62
N GLU A 136 8.96 7.13 -1.04
CA GLU A 136 9.86 8.03 -0.30
C GLU A 136 9.24 8.46 1.04
N GLN A 137 7.94 8.77 1.06
CA GLN A 137 7.24 9.09 2.30
C GLN A 137 7.22 7.89 3.25
N MET A 138 6.99 6.69 2.72
CA MET A 138 7.04 5.45 3.49
C MET A 138 8.46 5.13 3.98
N ALA A 139 9.49 5.39 3.18
CA ALA A 139 10.89 5.21 3.58
C ALA A 139 11.26 6.09 4.79
N VAL A 140 10.81 7.33 4.79
CA VAL A 140 11.01 8.27 5.92
C VAL A 140 10.22 7.80 7.15
N GLU A 141 8.94 7.46 7.00
CA GLU A 141 8.07 7.00 8.08
C GLU A 141 8.66 5.76 8.77
N LEU A 142 9.09 4.79 7.97
CA LEU A 142 9.59 3.50 8.45
C LEU A 142 11.09 3.50 8.77
N ARG A 143 11.82 4.57 8.45
CA ARG A 143 13.29 4.60 8.51
C ARG A 143 13.89 3.38 7.80
N ALA A 144 13.44 3.14 6.57
CA ALA A 144 13.75 1.94 5.79
C ALA A 144 14.35 2.29 4.44
N ASP A 145 15.19 1.39 3.92
CA ASP A 145 15.60 1.37 2.52
C ASP A 145 14.48 0.71 1.70
N ILE A 146 13.80 1.47 0.83
CA ILE A 146 12.75 0.93 -0.05
C ILE A 146 13.25 0.90 -1.47
N ARG A 147 13.49 -0.29 -1.99
CA ARG A 147 13.90 -0.52 -3.37
C ARG A 147 12.69 -0.79 -4.24
N VAL A 148 12.34 0.20 -5.01
CA VAL A 148 11.25 0.14 -6.00
C VAL A 148 11.76 -0.38 -7.34
N ARG A 149 10.86 -0.84 -8.21
CA ARG A 149 11.18 -1.35 -9.56
C ARG A 149 12.27 -2.42 -9.54
N SER A 150 12.31 -3.21 -8.46
CA SER A 150 13.31 -4.24 -8.22
C SER A 150 12.64 -5.61 -8.13
N GLU A 151 12.77 -6.38 -9.19
CA GLU A 151 12.18 -7.72 -9.26
C GLU A 151 13.12 -8.75 -8.65
N VAL A 152 12.61 -9.52 -7.70
CA VAL A 152 13.32 -10.64 -7.08
C VAL A 152 13.09 -11.88 -7.92
N ILE A 153 14.17 -12.46 -8.45
CA ILE A 153 14.14 -13.68 -9.28
C ILE A 153 14.64 -14.92 -8.56
N GLY A 154 15.27 -14.75 -7.41
CA GLY A 154 15.77 -15.89 -6.63
C GLY A 154 16.01 -15.55 -5.17
N ILE A 155 15.85 -16.54 -4.32
CA ILE A 155 16.16 -16.48 -2.89
C ILE A 155 16.99 -17.71 -2.54
N ASP A 156 18.16 -17.51 -1.96
CA ASP A 156 18.98 -18.56 -1.40
C ASP A 156 18.98 -18.48 0.13
N PRO A 157 18.23 -19.34 0.81
CA PRO A 157 18.19 -19.36 2.28
C PRO A 157 19.51 -19.82 2.91
N GLY A 158 20.31 -20.61 2.19
CA GLY A 158 21.58 -21.15 2.69
C GLY A 158 22.63 -20.06 2.82
N THR A 159 22.78 -19.24 1.79
CA THR A 159 23.70 -18.10 1.78
C THR A 159 23.05 -16.82 2.28
N ARG A 160 21.73 -16.83 2.56
CA ARG A 160 20.93 -15.67 2.95
C ARG A 160 21.05 -14.53 1.93
N GLN A 161 20.88 -14.85 0.66
CA GLN A 161 20.96 -13.89 -0.43
C GLN A 161 19.67 -13.86 -1.25
N ILE A 162 19.36 -12.67 -1.76
CA ILE A 162 18.29 -12.40 -2.71
C ILE A 162 18.93 -11.99 -4.02
N CYS A 163 18.53 -12.62 -5.12
CA CYS A 163 18.96 -12.26 -6.47
C CYS A 163 17.89 -11.39 -7.13
N LEU A 164 18.26 -10.22 -7.59
CA LEU A 164 17.41 -9.32 -8.37
C LEU A 164 17.58 -9.59 -9.88
N ALA A 165 16.59 -9.18 -10.67
CA ALA A 165 16.59 -9.35 -12.13
C ALA A 165 17.73 -8.58 -12.83
N ASP A 166 18.26 -7.52 -12.22
CA ASP A 166 19.43 -6.77 -12.69
C ASP A 166 20.76 -7.46 -12.35
N GLY A 167 20.73 -8.61 -11.69
CA GLY A 167 21.90 -9.38 -11.28
C GLY A 167 22.47 -8.99 -9.92
N ALA A 168 21.91 -7.99 -9.24
CA ALA A 168 22.36 -7.63 -7.90
C ALA A 168 22.04 -8.73 -6.88
N LEU A 169 23.00 -8.99 -5.99
CA LEU A 169 22.85 -9.88 -4.85
C LEU A 169 22.75 -9.06 -3.56
N LEU A 170 21.70 -9.29 -2.81
CA LEU A 170 21.42 -8.60 -1.56
C LEU A 170 21.40 -9.60 -0.40
N ALA A 171 22.26 -9.38 0.58
CA ALA A 171 22.23 -10.15 1.81
C ALA A 171 21.09 -9.72 2.73
N PHE A 172 20.59 -10.66 3.53
CA PHE A 172 19.58 -10.40 4.57
C PHE A 172 19.89 -11.20 5.84
N GLU A 173 19.56 -10.66 6.98
CA GLU A 173 19.59 -11.40 8.24
C GLU A 173 18.31 -12.23 8.42
N ARG A 174 17.17 -11.58 8.22
CA ARG A 174 15.83 -12.16 8.27
C ARG A 174 15.03 -11.73 7.05
N LEU A 175 14.18 -12.62 6.57
CA LEU A 175 13.36 -12.39 5.38
C LEU A 175 11.89 -12.59 5.67
N VAL A 176 11.09 -11.62 5.29
CA VAL A 176 9.63 -11.67 5.31
C VAL A 176 9.12 -11.65 3.87
N ILE A 177 8.30 -12.62 3.50
CA ILE A 177 7.71 -12.71 2.17
C ILE A 177 6.28 -12.17 2.25
N ALA A 178 6.04 -11.02 1.62
CA ALA A 178 4.76 -10.31 1.60
C ALA A 178 4.40 -9.79 0.20
N TRP A 179 4.86 -10.47 -0.85
CA TRP A 179 4.73 -10.03 -2.26
C TRP A 179 3.33 -10.20 -2.86
N GLY A 180 2.37 -10.75 -2.09
CA GLY A 180 1.00 -10.97 -2.56
C GLY A 180 0.89 -12.16 -3.50
N ALA A 181 -0.02 -12.05 -4.46
CA ALA A 181 -0.26 -13.08 -5.47
C ALA A 181 -0.39 -12.45 -6.86
N ASP A 182 0.01 -13.20 -7.87
CA ASP A 182 -0.24 -12.85 -9.27
C ASP A 182 -1.61 -13.39 -9.70
N PRO A 183 -2.32 -12.67 -10.59
CA PRO A 183 -3.57 -13.16 -11.13
C PRO A 183 -3.34 -14.38 -12.02
N ILE A 184 -4.26 -15.33 -11.94
CA ILE A 184 -4.30 -16.44 -12.89
C ILE A 184 -4.73 -15.89 -14.24
N ARG A 185 -3.84 -15.94 -15.23
CA ARG A 185 -4.14 -15.49 -16.59
C ARG A 185 -4.87 -16.59 -17.35
N ILE A 186 -6.12 -16.33 -17.71
CA ILE A 186 -6.88 -17.21 -18.61
C ILE A 186 -6.31 -17.06 -20.02
N ARG A 187 -6.03 -18.19 -20.68
CA ARG A 187 -5.62 -18.16 -22.10
C ARG A 187 -6.82 -17.77 -22.96
N LEU A 188 -6.73 -16.61 -23.55
CA LEU A 188 -7.72 -16.09 -24.50
C LEU A 188 -7.23 -16.32 -25.92
N GLU A 189 -8.15 -16.59 -26.83
CA GLU A 189 -7.89 -16.77 -28.27
C GLU A 189 -8.50 -15.60 -29.02
N GLY A 190 -7.95 -15.29 -30.18
CA GLY A 190 -8.38 -14.22 -31.06
C GLY A 190 -7.37 -13.08 -31.18
N ASP A 191 -7.63 -12.18 -32.09
CA ASP A 191 -6.77 -11.05 -32.45
C ASP A 191 -6.69 -9.97 -31.34
N ALA A 192 -7.72 -9.86 -30.51
CA ALA A 192 -7.80 -8.92 -29.39
C ALA A 192 -7.28 -9.50 -28.06
N ALA A 193 -6.81 -10.75 -28.01
CA ALA A 193 -6.36 -11.38 -26.77
C ALA A 193 -5.25 -10.59 -26.07
N GLY A 194 -4.37 -9.93 -26.82
CA GLY A 194 -3.29 -9.09 -26.27
C GLY A 194 -3.75 -7.72 -25.75
N ALA A 195 -4.98 -7.30 -26.04
CA ALA A 195 -5.55 -6.02 -25.59
C ALA A 195 -6.37 -6.14 -24.30
N VAL A 196 -6.41 -7.33 -23.69
CA VAL A 196 -7.17 -7.57 -22.45
C VAL A 196 -6.38 -7.10 -21.25
N TYR A 197 -6.98 -6.23 -20.44
CA TYR A 197 -6.41 -5.77 -19.19
C TYR A 197 -6.67 -6.79 -18.08
N SER A 198 -5.66 -7.00 -17.23
CA SER A 198 -5.80 -7.71 -15.96
C SER A 198 -5.35 -6.75 -14.86
N VAL A 199 -6.24 -6.37 -13.97
CA VAL A 199 -5.99 -5.34 -12.97
C VAL A 199 -5.75 -6.00 -11.63
N ASN A 200 -4.49 -5.97 -11.16
CA ASN A 200 -4.08 -6.56 -9.88
C ASN A 200 -3.37 -5.57 -8.96
N ASP A 201 -2.78 -4.55 -9.52
CA ASP A 201 -2.05 -3.52 -8.79
C ASP A 201 -2.34 -2.12 -9.37
N LEU A 202 -1.69 -1.09 -8.79
CA LEU A 202 -1.92 0.30 -9.18
C LEU A 202 -1.37 0.60 -10.58
N ASP A 203 -0.28 -0.04 -10.99
CA ASP A 203 0.29 0.12 -12.33
C ASP A 203 -0.65 -0.50 -13.38
N ASP A 204 -1.24 -1.67 -13.08
CA ASP A 204 -2.25 -2.30 -13.92
C ASP A 204 -3.50 -1.39 -14.05
N PHE A 205 -3.94 -0.84 -12.92
CA PHE A 205 -5.09 0.07 -12.90
C PHE A 205 -4.81 1.35 -13.70
N SER A 206 -3.60 1.90 -13.61
CA SER A 206 -3.23 3.07 -14.41
C SER A 206 -3.34 2.79 -15.90
N ARG A 207 -2.79 1.67 -16.36
CA ARG A 207 -2.89 1.28 -17.79
C ARG A 207 -4.34 1.05 -18.23
N PHE A 208 -5.15 0.43 -17.38
CA PHE A 208 -6.57 0.21 -17.64
C PHE A 208 -7.33 1.54 -17.70
N HIS A 209 -7.11 2.42 -16.74
CA HIS A 209 -7.73 3.75 -16.67
C HIS A 209 -7.42 4.59 -17.91
N ASP A 210 -6.16 4.61 -18.34
CA ASP A 210 -5.75 5.31 -19.56
C ASP A 210 -6.45 4.72 -20.81
N GLY A 211 -6.63 3.39 -20.86
CA GLY A 211 -7.35 2.70 -21.92
C GLY A 211 -8.85 3.02 -21.97
N LEU A 212 -9.44 3.50 -20.85
CA LEU A 212 -10.85 3.87 -20.80
C LEU A 212 -11.15 5.24 -21.40
N GLU A 213 -10.17 6.15 -21.51
CA GLU A 213 -10.41 7.56 -21.94
C GLU A 213 -11.19 7.68 -23.26
N ASN A 214 -10.99 6.73 -24.21
CA ASN A 214 -11.65 6.74 -25.49
C ASN A 214 -12.56 5.52 -25.70
N ALA A 215 -12.77 4.71 -24.66
CA ALA A 215 -13.59 3.50 -24.78
C ALA A 215 -15.08 3.85 -24.82
N LYS A 216 -15.80 3.31 -25.78
CA LYS A 216 -17.26 3.45 -25.91
C LYS A 216 -18.02 2.32 -25.21
N SER A 217 -17.35 1.21 -24.98
CA SER A 217 -17.88 0.02 -24.29
C SER A 217 -16.76 -0.77 -23.66
N VAL A 218 -17.08 -1.44 -22.56
CA VAL A 218 -16.17 -2.33 -21.84
C VAL A 218 -16.85 -3.68 -21.68
N VAL A 219 -16.10 -4.75 -21.86
CA VAL A 219 -16.54 -6.12 -21.58
C VAL A 219 -15.74 -6.63 -20.41
N VAL A 220 -16.43 -7.04 -19.35
CA VAL A 220 -15.82 -7.65 -18.17
C VAL A 220 -15.87 -9.17 -18.29
N ILE A 221 -14.71 -9.82 -18.22
CA ILE A 221 -14.59 -11.27 -18.26
C ILE A 221 -14.52 -11.79 -16.84
N GLY A 222 -15.61 -12.37 -16.35
CA GLY A 222 -15.75 -12.90 -15.01
C GLY A 222 -16.81 -12.16 -14.19
N ALA A 223 -17.78 -12.89 -13.68
CA ALA A 223 -18.90 -12.39 -12.86
C ALA A 223 -18.68 -12.66 -11.37
N GLY A 224 -17.43 -12.66 -10.91
CA GLY A 224 -17.09 -12.73 -9.49
C GLY A 224 -17.26 -11.37 -8.80
N LEU A 225 -17.07 -11.32 -7.47
CA LEU A 225 -17.21 -10.08 -6.68
C LEU A 225 -16.43 -8.91 -7.29
N ILE A 226 -15.16 -9.10 -7.58
CA ILE A 226 -14.30 -8.06 -8.16
C ILE A 226 -14.79 -7.60 -9.53
N GLY A 227 -15.22 -8.54 -10.40
CA GLY A 227 -15.74 -8.19 -11.72
C GLY A 227 -17.08 -7.45 -11.68
N CYS A 228 -17.83 -7.58 -10.57
CA CYS A 228 -19.08 -6.83 -10.37
C CYS A 228 -18.84 -5.44 -9.75
N GLU A 229 -17.68 -5.22 -9.15
CA GLU A 229 -17.28 -3.92 -8.59
C GLU A 229 -16.72 -2.97 -9.66
N PHE A 230 -16.11 -3.51 -10.73
CA PHE A 230 -15.63 -2.74 -11.88
C PHE A 230 -16.74 -2.32 -12.82
#